data_568947e4b3a20c9b9208cd241a59f0d5
#
_entry.id   568947e4b3a20c9b9208cd241a59f0d5
#
_cell.length_a   1.000
_cell.length_b   1.000
_cell.length_c   1.000
_cell.angle_alpha   90.00
_cell.angle_beta   90.00
_cell.angle_gamma   90.00
#
_symmetry.space_group_name_H-M   'P 1'
#
loop_
_entity.id
_entity.type
_entity.pdbx_description
1 polymer ?
#
loop_
_entity_poly.entity_id
_entity_poly.type
_entity_poly.pdbx_seq_one_letter_code
_entity_poly.pdbx_strand_id
1 'polypeptide(L)'
;MKRVTGIVLALLLAGCGGDEVGDVSLGILTTKDIKLNVLVDPVVTGVTCHIASIEADLDFADPSDSSIACRQTGPITPQMITAIDRSKDGEIVFRKSKSILFKTMKVRRIFAPESQTLMYLSYSTKEINGSYKHSLSTVPLWRTQGYNSSR
;
A
#
# COMPACT_ATOMS: atom_id res chain seq x y z
N MET A 1 -30.46 34.00 -30.65
CA MET A 1 -30.47 33.24 -29.40
C MET A 1 -29.33 32.21 -29.47
N LYS A 2 -28.21 32.50 -28.81
CA LYS A 2 -27.03 31.63 -28.81
C LYS A 2 -27.08 30.78 -27.53
N ARG A 3 -27.25 29.46 -27.70
CA ARG A 3 -27.18 28.49 -26.59
C ARG A 3 -25.72 28.18 -26.30
N VAL A 4 -25.24 28.59 -25.13
CA VAL A 4 -23.91 28.24 -24.61
C VAL A 4 -24.06 26.92 -23.86
N THR A 5 -23.55 25.86 -24.43
CA THR A 5 -23.51 24.54 -23.79
C THR A 5 -22.24 24.48 -22.94
N GLY A 6 -22.41 24.63 -21.62
CA GLY A 6 -21.30 24.50 -20.67
C GLY A 6 -20.93 23.03 -20.51
N ILE A 7 -19.71 22.68 -20.89
CA ILE A 7 -19.09 21.39 -20.62
C ILE A 7 -18.58 21.41 -19.18
N VAL A 8 -19.23 20.69 -18.30
CA VAL A 8 -18.75 20.43 -16.95
C VAL A 8 -17.71 19.31 -17.02
N LEU A 9 -16.42 19.69 -16.92
CA LEU A 9 -15.30 18.76 -16.82
C LEU A 9 -15.24 18.24 -15.38
N ALA A 10 -15.80 17.04 -15.15
CA ALA A 10 -15.67 16.35 -13.88
C ALA A 10 -14.26 15.79 -13.75
N LEU A 11 -13.41 16.45 -12.94
CA LEU A 11 -12.12 15.89 -12.51
C LEU A 11 -12.40 14.74 -11.56
N LEU A 12 -12.24 13.52 -12.04
CA LEU A 12 -12.14 12.32 -11.21
C LEU A 12 -10.76 12.32 -10.53
N LEU A 13 -10.70 12.82 -9.31
CA LEU A 13 -9.58 12.63 -8.41
C LEU A 13 -9.61 11.17 -7.95
N ALA A 14 -8.92 10.30 -8.69
CA ALA A 14 -8.59 8.96 -8.24
C ALA A 14 -7.62 9.09 -7.06
N GLY A 15 -8.15 9.14 -5.85
CA GLY A 15 -7.36 9.08 -4.62
C GLY A 15 -6.69 7.72 -4.48
N CYS A 16 -5.40 7.62 -4.79
CA CYS A 16 -4.56 6.46 -4.47
C CYS A 16 -4.22 6.48 -2.97
N GLY A 17 -5.22 6.36 -2.11
CA GLY A 17 -5.07 6.14 -0.67
C GLY A 17 -5.88 4.92 -0.29
N GLY A 18 -5.28 3.98 0.46
CA GLY A 18 -6.05 2.89 1.05
C GLY A 18 -7.04 3.47 2.08
N ASP A 19 -8.23 2.90 2.14
CA ASP A 19 -9.26 3.32 3.07
C ASP A 19 -8.85 2.99 4.51
N GLU A 20 -9.05 3.93 5.43
CA GLU A 20 -8.93 3.66 6.87
C GLU A 20 -10.11 2.82 7.31
N VAL A 21 -9.83 1.66 7.91
CA VAL A 21 -10.85 0.69 8.34
C VAL A 21 -10.86 0.47 9.85
N GLY A 22 -9.94 1.08 10.57
CA GLY A 22 -9.87 0.97 12.02
C GLY A 22 -8.91 1.96 12.64
N ASP A 23 -9.23 2.32 13.89
CA ASP A 23 -8.49 3.23 14.74
C ASP A 23 -8.47 2.69 16.17
N VAL A 24 -7.29 2.55 16.75
CA VAL A 24 -7.13 2.07 18.13
C VAL A 24 -6.31 3.10 18.91
N SER A 25 -6.98 3.81 19.83
CA SER A 25 -6.29 4.73 20.72
C SER A 25 -5.40 3.99 21.70
N LEU A 26 -4.18 4.49 21.88
CA LEU A 26 -3.22 3.95 22.86
C LEU A 26 -3.39 4.52 24.27
N GLY A 27 -4.41 5.33 24.50
CA GLY A 27 -4.82 5.81 25.81
C GLY A 27 -4.90 7.34 25.94
N ILE A 28 -5.54 7.82 27.01
CA ILE A 28 -5.84 9.24 27.24
C ILE A 28 -4.61 10.11 27.54
N LEU A 29 -3.47 9.49 27.82
CA LEU A 29 -2.21 10.19 28.13
C LEU A 29 -1.23 10.19 26.95
N THR A 30 -1.65 9.70 25.77
CA THR A 30 -0.82 9.67 24.56
C THR A 30 -1.59 10.26 23.38
N THR A 31 -0.90 10.98 22.53
CA THR A 31 -1.42 11.49 21.24
C THR A 31 -1.20 10.50 20.10
N LYS A 32 -0.90 9.23 20.44
CA LYS A 32 -0.59 8.19 19.44
C LYS A 32 -1.75 7.22 19.31
N ASP A 33 -2.13 6.95 18.07
CA ASP A 33 -3.15 5.99 17.71
C ASP A 33 -2.59 4.96 16.72
N ILE A 34 -3.12 3.74 16.75
CA ILE A 34 -2.83 2.74 15.72
C ILE A 34 -3.93 2.82 14.67
N LYS A 35 -3.56 3.22 13.47
CA LYS A 35 -4.46 3.27 12.31
C LYS A 35 -4.33 2.02 11.46
N LEU A 36 -5.48 1.48 11.07
CA LEU A 36 -5.59 0.32 10.18
C LEU A 36 -6.07 0.78 8.81
N ASN A 37 -5.28 0.52 7.77
CA ASN A 37 -5.61 0.86 6.40
C ASN A 37 -5.72 -0.40 5.54
N VAL A 38 -6.63 -0.38 4.57
CA VAL A 38 -6.75 -1.41 3.53
C VAL A 38 -6.15 -0.87 2.23
N LEU A 39 -5.38 -1.72 1.58
CA LEU A 39 -4.86 -1.52 0.24
C LEU A 39 -5.30 -2.69 -0.63
N VAL A 40 -6.12 -2.45 -1.64
CA VAL A 40 -6.30 -3.39 -2.76
C VAL A 40 -5.23 -3.06 -3.80
N ASP A 41 -4.48 -4.06 -4.24
CA ASP A 41 -3.45 -3.84 -5.27
C ASP A 41 -4.08 -3.29 -6.56
N PRO A 42 -3.62 -2.16 -7.09
CA PRO A 42 -4.26 -1.50 -8.24
C PRO A 42 -4.15 -2.29 -9.55
N VAL A 43 -3.20 -3.21 -9.66
CA VAL A 43 -2.99 -4.05 -10.84
C VAL A 43 -3.39 -5.49 -10.56
N VAL A 44 -2.93 -6.04 -9.43
CA VAL A 44 -3.28 -7.40 -8.99
C VAL A 44 -4.46 -7.31 -8.03
N THR A 45 -5.63 -6.95 -8.55
CA THR A 45 -6.84 -6.66 -7.75
C THR A 45 -7.32 -7.83 -6.89
N GLY A 46 -6.84 -9.03 -7.15
CA GLY A 46 -7.06 -10.21 -6.31
C GLY A 46 -6.23 -10.25 -5.02
N VAL A 47 -5.43 -9.22 -4.72
CA VAL A 47 -4.63 -9.11 -3.50
C VAL A 47 -5.10 -7.92 -2.67
N THR A 48 -5.34 -8.17 -1.38
CA THR A 48 -5.63 -7.13 -0.39
C THR A 48 -4.60 -7.18 0.72
N CYS A 49 -4.07 -6.01 1.07
CA CYS A 49 -3.15 -5.82 2.20
C CYS A 49 -3.82 -5.01 3.30
N HIS A 50 -3.61 -5.40 4.54
CA HIS A 50 -3.94 -4.64 5.73
C HIS A 50 -2.66 -4.08 6.32
N ILE A 51 -2.66 -2.79 6.63
CA ILE A 51 -1.49 -2.05 7.09
C ILE A 51 -1.85 -1.42 8.43
N ALA A 52 -1.16 -1.81 9.50
CA ALA A 52 -1.23 -1.14 10.78
C ALA A 52 -0.06 -0.17 10.91
N SER A 53 -0.34 1.04 11.37
CA SER A 53 0.71 2.05 11.54
C SER A 53 0.37 3.01 12.67
N ILE A 54 1.40 3.49 13.38
CA ILE A 54 1.23 4.52 14.39
C ILE A 54 1.13 5.88 13.73
N GLU A 55 0.14 6.67 14.14
CA GLU A 55 0.02 8.10 13.84
C GLU A 55 0.09 8.90 15.14
N ALA A 56 0.72 10.07 15.09
CA ALA A 56 0.81 11.01 16.20
C ALA A 56 0.52 12.42 15.70
N ASP A 57 -0.42 13.10 16.36
CA ASP A 57 -0.89 14.42 15.90
C ASP A 57 0.13 15.55 16.13
N LEU A 58 0.95 15.48 17.18
CA LEU A 58 1.84 16.58 17.57
C LEU A 58 3.23 16.13 18.04
N ASP A 59 3.62 14.88 17.82
CA ASP A 59 4.89 14.38 18.35
C ASP A 59 5.99 14.39 17.29
N PHE A 60 7.15 14.95 17.65
CA PHE A 60 8.40 14.84 16.89
C PHE A 60 9.00 13.43 16.98
N ALA A 61 8.43 12.56 17.84
CA ALA A 61 8.81 11.17 17.91
C ALA A 61 8.49 10.45 16.60
N ASP A 62 9.32 9.49 16.24
CA ASP A 62 9.31 8.81 14.95
C ASP A 62 8.30 7.66 14.90
N PRO A 63 7.03 7.88 14.47
CA PRO A 63 6.07 6.79 14.31
C PRO A 63 6.33 6.03 12.99
N SER A 64 7.53 5.50 12.82
CA SER A 64 7.89 4.72 11.63
C SER A 64 7.44 3.26 11.73
N ASP A 65 6.88 2.84 12.87
CA ASP A 65 6.41 1.47 13.07
C ASP A 65 5.16 1.22 12.22
N SER A 66 5.31 0.30 11.28
CA SER A 66 4.21 -0.22 10.49
C SER A 66 4.36 -1.71 10.28
N SER A 67 3.25 -2.42 10.25
CA SER A 67 3.17 -3.82 9.86
C SER A 67 2.26 -3.97 8.64
N ILE A 68 2.51 -4.99 7.82
CA ILE A 68 1.71 -5.30 6.65
C ILE A 68 1.37 -6.78 6.61
N ALA A 69 0.13 -7.09 6.27
CA ALA A 69 -0.35 -8.44 6.02
C ALA A 69 -1.16 -8.47 4.73
N CYS A 70 -0.66 -9.17 3.72
CA CYS A 70 -1.32 -9.29 2.41
C CYS A 70 -1.86 -10.72 2.23
N ARG A 71 -3.02 -10.83 1.58
CA ARG A 71 -3.68 -12.10 1.28
C ARG A 71 -4.28 -12.06 -0.12
N GLN A 72 -4.38 -13.22 -0.73
CA GLN A 72 -5.27 -13.39 -1.86
C GLN A 72 -6.71 -13.27 -1.38
N THR A 73 -7.46 -12.36 -1.95
CA THR A 73 -8.88 -12.09 -1.65
C THR A 73 -9.77 -12.19 -2.87
N GLY A 74 -9.18 -12.43 -4.04
CA GLY A 74 -9.87 -12.61 -5.31
C GLY A 74 -9.00 -13.33 -6.34
N PRO A 75 -9.49 -13.46 -7.58
CA PRO A 75 -8.73 -14.10 -8.66
C PRO A 75 -7.43 -13.35 -8.96
N ILE A 76 -6.34 -14.08 -9.18
CA ILE A 76 -5.09 -13.55 -9.72
C ILE A 76 -4.90 -14.18 -11.10
N THR A 77 -4.98 -13.39 -12.15
CA THR A 77 -4.95 -13.85 -13.53
C THR A 77 -3.56 -13.70 -14.18
N PRO A 78 -3.25 -14.46 -15.25
CA PRO A 78 -2.00 -14.29 -16.00
C PRO A 78 -1.83 -12.86 -16.54
N GLN A 79 -2.90 -12.19 -16.94
CA GLN A 79 -2.89 -10.83 -17.46
C GLN A 79 -2.42 -9.83 -16.38
N MET A 80 -2.89 -9.98 -15.15
CA MET A 80 -2.43 -9.15 -14.02
C MET A 80 -0.93 -9.33 -13.81
N ILE A 81 -0.42 -10.57 -13.84
CA ILE A 81 1.00 -10.86 -13.62
C ILE A 81 1.87 -10.38 -14.81
N THR A 82 1.31 -10.30 -16.01
CA THR A 82 1.99 -9.73 -17.15
C THR A 82 2.07 -8.21 -17.08
N ALA A 83 1.09 -7.56 -16.46
CA ALA A 83 0.98 -6.11 -16.38
C ALA A 83 1.83 -5.47 -15.27
N ILE A 84 2.35 -6.25 -14.31
CA ILE A 84 3.16 -5.70 -13.21
C ILE A 84 4.57 -5.34 -13.66
N ASP A 85 5.18 -4.38 -12.96
CA ASP A 85 6.61 -4.11 -13.06
C ASP A 85 7.41 -5.31 -12.51
N ARG A 86 8.36 -5.81 -13.30
CA ARG A 86 9.23 -6.94 -12.97
C ARG A 86 10.66 -6.54 -12.66
N SER A 87 10.93 -5.24 -12.53
CA SER A 87 12.22 -4.76 -12.07
C SER A 87 12.53 -5.23 -10.66
N LYS A 88 13.81 -5.24 -10.27
CA LYS A 88 14.24 -5.73 -8.95
C LYS A 88 13.70 -4.89 -7.80
N ASP A 89 13.45 -3.62 -8.03
CA ASP A 89 12.89 -2.70 -7.03
C ASP A 89 11.37 -2.56 -7.13
N GLY A 90 10.75 -3.11 -8.16
CA GLY A 90 9.31 -3.18 -8.33
C GLY A 90 8.63 -1.81 -8.38
N GLU A 91 7.36 -1.77 -8.02
CA GLU A 91 6.47 -0.62 -8.17
C GLU A 91 5.86 -0.19 -6.84
N ILE A 92 5.75 1.13 -6.63
CA ILE A 92 5.05 1.68 -5.46
C ILE A 92 3.54 1.61 -5.72
N VAL A 93 2.84 0.79 -4.93
CA VAL A 93 1.39 0.56 -5.03
C VAL A 93 0.58 1.34 -3.99
N PHE A 94 1.25 1.92 -2.99
CA PHE A 94 0.60 2.72 -1.95
C PHE A 94 1.53 3.78 -1.38
N ARG A 95 0.94 4.95 -1.04
CA ARG A 95 1.62 6.04 -0.34
C ARG A 95 0.66 6.67 0.66
N LYS A 96 1.10 6.88 1.88
CA LYS A 96 0.38 7.66 2.89
C LYS A 96 1.33 8.64 3.55
N SER A 97 1.00 9.94 3.51
CA SER A 97 1.72 10.95 4.28
C SER A 97 1.37 10.78 5.76
N LYS A 98 2.37 10.75 6.62
CA LYS A 98 2.20 10.52 8.07
C LYS A 98 2.51 11.72 8.94
N SER A 99 3.01 12.79 8.40
CA SER A 99 3.27 14.00 9.17
C SER A 99 3.40 15.23 8.27
N ILE A 100 3.19 16.41 8.86
CA ILE A 100 3.42 17.73 8.26
C ILE A 100 4.91 17.91 7.87
N LEU A 101 5.82 17.16 8.47
CA LEU A 101 7.28 17.23 8.32
C LEU A 101 7.87 16.16 7.37
N PHE A 102 7.12 15.71 6.36
CA PHE A 102 7.66 14.94 5.23
C PHE A 102 7.87 13.42 5.44
N LYS A 103 7.29 12.80 6.46
CA LYS A 103 7.30 11.34 6.58
C LYS A 103 6.23 10.73 5.68
N THR A 104 6.64 9.79 4.86
CA THR A 104 5.73 9.07 3.95
C THR A 104 5.94 7.58 4.11
N MET A 105 4.86 6.88 4.45
CA MET A 105 4.83 5.42 4.35
C MET A 105 4.57 5.04 2.90
N LYS A 106 5.32 4.07 2.41
CA LYS A 106 5.18 3.50 1.07
C LYS A 106 5.03 2.00 1.15
N VAL A 107 4.28 1.43 0.22
CA VAL A 107 4.29 -0.01 -0.04
C VAL A 107 4.75 -0.23 -1.48
N ARG A 108 5.75 -1.09 -1.63
CA ARG A 108 6.22 -1.57 -2.92
C ARG A 108 5.76 -3.00 -3.15
N ARG A 109 5.27 -3.27 -4.36
CA ARG A 109 5.10 -4.62 -4.87
C ARG A 109 6.34 -5.00 -5.66
N ILE A 110 6.93 -6.14 -5.34
CA ILE A 110 8.07 -6.74 -6.02
C ILE A 110 7.68 -8.15 -6.42
N PHE A 111 8.00 -8.57 -7.62
CA PHE A 111 7.77 -9.93 -8.07
C PHE A 111 9.05 -10.75 -7.96
N ALA A 112 8.98 -11.86 -7.23
CA ALA A 112 10.05 -12.86 -7.14
C ALA A 112 9.79 -13.97 -8.17
N PRO A 113 10.47 -13.96 -9.33
CA PRO A 113 10.13 -14.86 -10.43
C PRO A 113 10.41 -16.32 -10.11
N GLU A 114 11.47 -16.63 -9.37
CA GLU A 114 11.85 -18.02 -9.05
C GLU A 114 10.82 -18.73 -8.18
N SER A 115 10.26 -18.06 -7.19
CA SER A 115 9.22 -18.57 -6.32
C SER A 115 7.81 -18.23 -6.80
N GLN A 116 7.67 -17.47 -7.89
CA GLN A 116 6.40 -16.93 -8.36
C GLN A 116 5.57 -16.33 -7.22
N THR A 117 6.19 -15.39 -6.50
CA THR A 117 5.62 -14.78 -5.31
C THR A 117 5.59 -13.26 -5.45
N LEU A 118 4.45 -12.66 -5.13
CA LEU A 118 4.33 -11.23 -4.95
C LEU A 118 4.79 -10.86 -3.54
N MET A 119 5.74 -9.92 -3.44
CA MET A 119 6.24 -9.39 -2.18
C MET A 119 5.76 -7.96 -2.02
N TYR A 120 5.21 -7.64 -0.86
CA TYR A 120 4.75 -6.30 -0.50
C TYR A 120 5.60 -5.78 0.65
N LEU A 121 6.46 -4.81 0.34
CA LEU A 121 7.38 -4.19 1.29
C LEU A 121 6.82 -2.84 1.74
N SER A 122 6.42 -2.75 3.01
CA SER A 122 6.08 -1.49 3.67
C SER A 122 7.32 -0.88 4.30
N TYR A 123 7.55 0.40 4.05
CA TYR A 123 8.68 1.14 4.63
C TYR A 123 8.37 2.63 4.75
N SER A 124 9.05 3.28 5.69
CA SER A 124 9.00 4.73 5.86
C SER A 124 10.19 5.39 5.19
N THR A 125 9.96 6.59 4.63
CA THR A 125 11.02 7.44 4.09
C THR A 125 11.24 8.65 4.99
N LYS A 126 12.49 9.11 5.12
CA LYS A 126 12.93 10.25 5.94
C LYS A 126 12.75 10.01 7.44
N GLU A 127 13.64 9.25 8.02
CA GLU A 127 13.81 9.11 9.46
C GLU A 127 14.91 10.05 9.95
N ILE A 128 14.63 10.79 11.04
CA ILE A 128 15.61 11.71 11.64
C ILE A 128 16.73 10.94 12.37
N ASN A 129 16.41 9.75 12.88
CA ASN A 129 17.32 8.91 13.68
C ASN A 129 17.61 7.51 13.08
N GLY A 130 17.39 7.31 11.81
CA GLY A 130 18.06 6.29 11.01
C GLY A 130 17.68 4.83 11.18
N SER A 131 16.49 4.46 11.70
CA SER A 131 16.16 3.03 11.81
C SER A 131 15.40 2.44 10.61
N TYR A 132 14.98 3.22 9.62
CA TYR A 132 14.30 2.78 8.38
C TYR A 132 13.44 1.53 8.56
N LYS A 133 12.50 1.57 9.50
CA LYS A 133 11.66 0.43 9.83
C LYS A 133 10.84 -0.01 8.63
N HIS A 134 10.79 -1.32 8.44
CA HIS A 134 10.13 -1.93 7.30
C HIS A 134 9.50 -3.26 7.72
N SER A 135 8.49 -3.68 6.96
CA SER A 135 7.87 -4.99 7.10
C SER A 135 7.55 -5.59 5.74
N LEU A 136 7.58 -6.90 5.66
CA LEU A 136 7.38 -7.65 4.43
C LEU A 136 6.20 -8.61 4.57
N SER A 137 5.33 -8.63 3.56
CA SER A 137 4.32 -9.66 3.39
C SER A 137 4.43 -10.29 2.01
N THR A 138 4.12 -11.57 1.90
CA THR A 138 4.25 -12.33 0.65
C THR A 138 2.94 -13.01 0.29
N VAL A 139 2.62 -13.03 -1.01
CA VAL A 139 1.47 -13.73 -1.58
C VAL A 139 1.98 -14.64 -2.70
N PRO A 140 2.11 -15.95 -2.46
CA PRO A 140 2.53 -16.89 -3.49
C PRO A 140 1.43 -17.04 -4.54
N LEU A 141 1.83 -17.19 -5.81
CA LEU A 141 0.89 -17.43 -6.91
C LEU A 141 0.41 -18.89 -6.98
N TRP A 142 0.97 -19.78 -6.17
CA TRP A 142 0.59 -21.18 -6.11
C TRP A 142 -0.94 -21.35 -5.99
N ARG A 143 -1.51 -22.20 -6.85
CA ARG A 143 -2.95 -22.44 -6.97
C ARG A 143 -3.78 -21.25 -7.48
N THR A 144 -3.15 -20.19 -8.00
CA THR A 144 -3.87 -19.14 -8.73
C THR A 144 -3.77 -19.37 -10.24
N GLN A 145 -4.62 -18.70 -11.02
CA GLN A 145 -4.53 -18.73 -12.49
C GLN A 145 -3.25 -18.05 -13.01
N GLY A 146 -2.70 -17.12 -12.24
CA GLY A 146 -1.44 -16.42 -12.54
C GLY A 146 -0.19 -17.25 -12.32
N TYR A 147 -0.31 -18.46 -11.73
CA TYR A 147 0.82 -19.36 -11.56
C TYR A 147 1.21 -20.04 -12.87
N ASN A 148 2.48 -19.99 -13.23
CA ASN A 148 3.00 -20.67 -14.41
C ASN A 148 3.59 -22.03 -14.02
N SER A 149 2.88 -23.11 -14.35
CA SER A 149 3.30 -24.49 -14.08
C SER A 149 4.31 -25.07 -15.06
N SER A 150 4.63 -24.34 -16.15
CA SER A 150 5.56 -24.80 -17.19
C SER A 150 7.03 -24.42 -16.93
N ARG A 151 7.36 -24.04 -15.71
CA ARG A 151 8.74 -23.73 -15.28
C ARG A 151 9.39 -24.90 -14.59
#